data_3a4a96c4db4056ca0bdc7c8e4e758110
#
_entry.id   3a4a96c4db4056ca0bdc7c8e4e758110
#
_cell.length_a   1.000
_cell.length_b   1.000
_cell.length_c   1.000
_cell.angle_alpha   90.00
_cell.angle_beta   90.00
_cell.angle_gamma   90.00
#
_symmetry.space_group_name_H-M   'P 1'
#
loop_
_entity.id
_entity.type
_entity.pdbx_description
1 polymer ?
#
loop_
_entity_poly.entity_id
_entity_poly.type
_entity_poly.pdbx_seq_one_letter_code
_entity_poly.pdbx_strand_id
1 'polypeptide(L)'
;MALSIRNQIDGKVASVVPGEVMTVVTVRLDGGGPDFTAAVTAEAVRELGIIPGGGVTVLIKATEVALATAPVRGISIRNRIPGTVTAVTAGGAVATVRVAFGGGRELTSVITREALDELGVAEGADVVALVKATDVSLAT
;
A
#
# COMPACT_ATOMS: atom_id res chain seq x y z
N MET A 1 -18.70 1.45 -0.01
CA MET A 1 -18.29 0.44 -1.00
C MET A 1 -17.88 -0.84 -0.27
N ALA A 2 -18.52 -1.93 -0.57
CA ALA A 2 -18.24 -3.22 0.09
C ALA A 2 -17.27 -4.04 -0.77
N LEU A 3 -16.01 -4.09 -0.35
CA LEU A 3 -14.94 -4.78 -1.06
C LEU A 3 -14.23 -5.77 -0.16
N SER A 4 -13.67 -6.83 -0.77
CA SER A 4 -12.77 -7.74 -0.05
C SER A 4 -11.36 -7.18 0.09
N ILE A 5 -11.01 -6.14 -0.65
CA ILE A 5 -9.71 -5.46 -0.52
C ILE A 5 -9.68 -4.76 0.84
N ARG A 6 -8.72 -5.12 1.68
CA ARG A 6 -8.67 -4.64 3.06
C ARG A 6 -8.11 -3.22 3.20
N ASN A 7 -7.19 -2.83 2.33
CA ASN A 7 -6.55 -1.52 2.42
C ASN A 7 -7.24 -0.55 1.47
N GLN A 8 -7.98 0.40 2.03
CA GLN A 8 -8.72 1.42 1.31
C GLN A 8 -8.37 2.76 1.95
N ILE A 9 -7.63 3.60 1.23
CA ILE A 9 -7.09 4.84 1.79
C ILE A 9 -7.42 6.00 0.87
N ASP A 10 -8.13 7.00 1.39
CA ASP A 10 -8.53 8.17 0.62
C ASP A 10 -7.37 9.16 0.46
N GLY A 11 -7.34 9.79 -0.69
CA GLY A 11 -6.34 10.79 -1.00
C GLY A 11 -6.72 11.66 -2.19
N LYS A 12 -5.77 12.50 -2.57
CA LYS A 12 -5.86 13.38 -3.73
C LYS A 12 -4.73 13.06 -4.69
N VAL A 13 -5.02 13.09 -5.97
CA VAL A 13 -4.00 12.93 -7.00
C VAL A 13 -3.05 14.13 -6.95
N ALA A 14 -1.77 13.86 -6.69
CA ALA A 14 -0.73 14.89 -6.66
C ALA A 14 -0.16 15.11 -8.06
N SER A 15 0.08 14.03 -8.81
CA SER A 15 0.62 14.12 -10.17
C SER A 15 0.22 12.91 -11.00
N VAL A 16 0.24 13.13 -12.31
CA VAL A 16 -0.04 12.10 -13.31
C VAL A 16 1.07 12.18 -14.36
N VAL A 17 1.79 11.08 -14.55
CA VAL A 17 2.79 10.97 -15.61
C VAL A 17 2.21 10.04 -16.67
N PRO A 18 1.67 10.61 -17.78
CA PRO A 18 1.00 9.81 -18.79
C PRO A 18 1.96 8.98 -19.62
N GLY A 19 1.55 7.80 -19.98
CA GLY A 19 2.21 6.94 -20.96
C GLY A 19 1.17 6.46 -21.96
N GLU A 20 1.63 5.78 -23.01
CA GLU A 20 0.71 5.29 -24.06
C GLU A 20 -0.16 4.13 -23.55
N VAL A 21 0.40 3.26 -22.74
CA VAL A 21 -0.27 2.08 -22.20
C VAL A 21 -0.47 2.19 -20.70
N MET A 22 0.58 2.55 -19.97
CA MET A 22 0.56 2.70 -18.52
C MET A 22 0.78 4.14 -18.12
N THR A 23 0.18 4.52 -17.02
CA THR A 23 0.29 5.86 -16.43
C THR A 23 0.71 5.72 -14.99
N VAL A 24 1.63 6.58 -14.55
CA VAL A 24 2.06 6.62 -13.15
C VAL A 24 1.33 7.75 -12.44
N VAL A 25 0.60 7.40 -11.38
CA VAL A 25 -0.19 8.34 -10.58
C VAL A 25 0.40 8.39 -9.18
N THR A 26 0.71 9.60 -8.71
CA THR A 26 1.12 9.81 -7.32
C THR A 26 -0.06 10.35 -6.53
N VAL A 27 -0.37 9.71 -5.42
CA VAL A 27 -1.50 10.05 -4.55
C VAL A 27 -0.99 10.55 -3.22
N ARG A 28 -1.43 11.74 -2.83
CA ARG A 28 -1.20 12.29 -1.49
C ARG A 28 -2.35 11.90 -0.60
N LEU A 29 -2.05 11.22 0.50
CA LEU A 29 -3.07 10.75 1.42
C LEU A 29 -3.73 11.89 2.18
N ASP A 30 -5.04 11.78 2.40
CA ASP A 30 -5.76 12.69 3.27
C ASP A 30 -5.22 12.55 4.70
N GLY A 31 -4.96 13.67 5.37
CA GLY A 31 -4.39 13.67 6.70
C GLY A 31 -2.86 13.58 6.73
N GLY A 32 -2.19 13.55 5.59
CA GLY A 32 -0.73 13.53 5.49
C GLY A 32 -0.14 12.13 5.48
N GLY A 33 1.16 12.02 5.62
CA GLY A 33 1.90 10.77 5.56
C GLY A 33 2.59 10.58 4.20
N PRO A 34 3.09 9.38 3.91
CA PRO A 34 3.79 9.12 2.67
C PRO A 34 2.86 9.17 1.46
N ASP A 35 3.40 9.60 0.32
CA ASP A 35 2.67 9.52 -0.95
C ASP A 35 2.67 8.07 -1.44
N PHE A 36 1.60 7.68 -2.13
CA PHE A 36 1.53 6.39 -2.80
C PHE A 36 1.68 6.56 -4.29
N THR A 37 2.47 5.67 -4.89
CA THR A 37 2.66 5.61 -6.34
C THR A 37 1.89 4.41 -6.88
N ALA A 38 1.04 4.66 -7.88
CA ALA A 38 0.27 3.64 -8.57
C ALA A 38 0.63 3.66 -10.05
N ALA A 39 0.83 2.49 -10.63
CA ALA A 39 0.95 2.33 -12.07
C ALA A 39 -0.33 1.65 -12.57
N VAL A 40 -1.13 2.40 -13.30
CA VAL A 40 -2.44 1.94 -13.82
C VAL A 40 -2.49 2.14 -15.32
N THR A 41 -3.46 1.52 -15.99
CA THR A 41 -3.55 1.67 -17.43
C THR A 41 -3.99 3.09 -17.81
N ALA A 42 -3.52 3.56 -18.96
CA ALA A 42 -3.96 4.85 -19.49
C ALA A 42 -5.48 4.87 -19.72
N GLU A 43 -6.05 3.74 -20.12
CA GLU A 43 -7.50 3.57 -20.27
C GLU A 43 -8.23 3.80 -18.95
N ALA A 44 -7.75 3.19 -17.84
CA ALA A 44 -8.36 3.36 -16.53
C ALA A 44 -8.33 4.83 -16.08
N VAL A 45 -7.22 5.52 -16.31
CA VAL A 45 -7.09 6.94 -15.98
C VAL A 45 -8.17 7.76 -16.69
N ARG A 46 -8.39 7.49 -17.97
CA ARG A 46 -9.44 8.20 -18.74
C ARG A 46 -10.84 7.87 -18.24
N GLU A 47 -11.14 6.59 -18.05
CA GLU A 47 -12.47 6.14 -17.61
C GLU A 47 -12.84 6.66 -16.22
N LEU A 48 -11.87 6.68 -15.32
CA LEU A 48 -12.10 7.13 -13.95
C LEU A 48 -11.98 8.66 -13.80
N GLY A 49 -11.55 9.36 -14.83
CA GLY A 49 -11.38 10.81 -14.77
C GLY A 49 -10.30 11.23 -13.78
N ILE A 50 -9.20 10.49 -13.73
CA ILE A 50 -8.09 10.77 -12.80
C ILE A 50 -7.30 11.97 -13.32
N ILE A 51 -7.33 13.05 -12.54
CA ILE A 51 -6.62 14.30 -12.85
C ILE A 51 -5.96 14.83 -11.57
N PRO A 52 -4.88 15.62 -11.69
CA PRO A 52 -4.29 16.27 -10.51
C PRO A 52 -5.33 17.06 -9.71
N GLY A 53 -5.30 16.91 -8.40
CA GLY A 53 -6.25 17.52 -7.47
C GLY A 53 -7.53 16.73 -7.26
N GLY A 54 -7.82 15.74 -8.08
CA GLY A 54 -9.00 14.89 -7.95
C GLY A 54 -8.90 13.92 -6.77
N GLY A 55 -10.04 13.62 -6.17
CA GLY A 55 -10.11 12.62 -5.10
C GLY A 55 -10.03 11.21 -5.64
N VAL A 56 -9.28 10.35 -4.96
CA VAL A 56 -9.17 8.92 -5.27
C VAL A 56 -9.09 8.12 -3.98
N THR A 57 -9.45 6.85 -4.07
CA THR A 57 -9.20 5.87 -3.01
C THR A 57 -8.12 4.91 -3.49
N VAL A 58 -7.06 4.79 -2.72
CA VAL A 58 -5.99 3.81 -2.95
C VAL A 58 -6.46 2.46 -2.43
N LEU A 59 -6.42 1.45 -3.28
CA LEU A 59 -6.84 0.10 -2.96
C LEU A 59 -5.66 -0.86 -3.07
N ILE A 60 -5.37 -1.59 -2.00
CA ILE A 60 -4.27 -2.55 -1.97
C ILE A 60 -4.73 -3.83 -1.30
N LYS A 61 -4.62 -4.95 -1.99
CA LYS A 61 -4.93 -6.25 -1.38
C LYS A 61 -3.92 -6.53 -0.25
N ALA A 62 -4.41 -7.06 0.84
CA ALA A 62 -3.55 -7.42 1.97
C ALA A 62 -2.45 -8.42 1.56
N THR A 63 -2.74 -9.30 0.59
CA THR A 63 -1.78 -10.27 0.06
C THR A 63 -0.69 -9.63 -0.80
N GLU A 64 -0.86 -8.38 -1.22
CA GLU A 64 0.13 -7.65 -2.02
C GLU A 64 1.03 -6.73 -1.18
N VAL A 65 0.87 -6.76 0.14
CA VAL A 65 1.72 -5.98 1.06
C VAL A 65 2.78 -6.90 1.63
N ALA A 66 4.03 -6.66 1.23
CA ALA A 66 5.18 -7.35 1.81
C ALA A 66 5.74 -6.54 2.99
N LEU A 67 6.49 -7.20 3.86
CA LEU A 67 7.09 -6.57 5.04
C LEU A 67 8.61 -6.79 5.04
N ALA A 68 9.32 -5.77 5.51
CA ALA A 68 10.75 -5.85 5.81
C ALA A 68 10.98 -5.28 7.21
N THR A 69 12.01 -5.77 7.89
CA THR A 69 12.33 -5.35 9.26
C THR A 69 13.47 -4.33 9.33
N ALA A 70 14.10 -4.04 8.21
CA ALA A 70 15.19 -3.06 8.13
C ALA A 70 14.94 -2.10 6.97
N PRO A 71 15.59 -0.93 6.94
CA PRO A 71 15.51 -0.06 5.78
C PRO A 71 15.89 -0.82 4.51
N VAL A 72 15.07 -0.63 3.47
CA VAL A 72 15.23 -1.33 2.20
C VAL A 72 15.83 -0.37 1.18
N ARG A 73 16.91 -0.79 0.52
CA ARG A 73 17.60 -0.02 -0.51
C ARG A 73 17.83 -0.88 -1.74
N GLY A 74 17.98 -0.22 -2.90
CA GLY A 74 18.32 -0.92 -4.14
C GLY A 74 17.23 -1.83 -4.66
N ILE A 75 15.98 -1.49 -4.42
CA ILE A 75 14.82 -2.27 -4.83
C ILE A 75 13.89 -1.38 -5.69
N SER A 76 13.25 -1.99 -6.67
CA SER A 76 12.38 -1.28 -7.60
C SER A 76 11.00 -0.95 -7.05
N ILE A 77 10.63 -1.51 -5.90
CA ILE A 77 9.34 -1.22 -5.25
C ILE A 77 9.30 0.24 -4.82
N ARG A 78 8.31 0.98 -5.30
CA ARG A 78 8.23 2.42 -5.04
C ARG A 78 7.57 2.77 -3.72
N ASN A 79 6.59 1.97 -3.27
CA ASN A 79 5.89 2.24 -2.02
C ASN A 79 6.57 1.51 -0.88
N ARG A 80 7.30 2.27 -0.08
CA ARG A 80 8.04 1.80 1.10
C ARG A 80 7.55 2.61 2.28
N ILE A 81 6.73 2.01 3.11
CA ILE A 81 5.97 2.69 4.15
C ILE A 81 6.46 2.23 5.52
N PRO A 82 7.28 3.04 6.21
CA PRO A 82 7.69 2.70 7.57
C PRO A 82 6.48 2.72 8.52
N GLY A 83 6.45 1.79 9.44
CA GLY A 83 5.38 1.72 10.42
C GLY A 83 5.70 0.81 11.59
N THR A 84 4.73 0.68 12.47
CA THR A 84 4.85 -0.15 13.67
C THR A 84 3.73 -1.17 13.70
N VAL A 85 4.07 -2.41 13.98
CA VAL A 85 3.10 -3.50 14.07
C VAL A 85 2.18 -3.29 15.26
N THR A 86 0.88 -3.27 15.02
CA THR A 86 -0.14 -3.08 16.06
C THR A 86 -0.86 -4.38 16.43
N ALA A 87 -0.91 -5.34 15.53
CA ALA A 87 -1.56 -6.62 15.79
C ALA A 87 -1.01 -7.70 14.87
N VAL A 88 -0.95 -8.92 15.36
CA VAL A 88 -0.56 -10.11 14.60
C VAL A 88 -1.57 -11.20 14.90
N THR A 89 -2.15 -11.76 13.85
CA THR A 89 -3.03 -12.95 13.97
C THR A 89 -2.40 -14.07 13.16
N ALA A 90 -1.79 -15.04 13.83
CA ALA A 90 -1.06 -16.11 13.19
C ALA A 90 -1.92 -17.36 13.03
N GLY A 91 -1.98 -17.87 11.81
CA GLY A 91 -2.52 -19.20 11.51
C GLY A 91 -1.38 -20.18 11.26
N GLY A 92 -1.72 -21.40 10.87
CA GLY A 92 -0.72 -22.43 10.58
C GLY A 92 0.10 -22.17 9.31
N ALA A 93 -0.49 -21.54 8.31
CA ALA A 93 0.14 -21.32 7.01
C ALA A 93 0.42 -19.84 6.73
N VAL A 94 -0.50 -18.96 7.14
CA VAL A 94 -0.38 -17.52 6.89
C VAL A 94 -0.66 -16.74 8.18
N ALA A 95 -0.23 -15.49 8.19
CA ALA A 95 -0.49 -14.57 9.29
C ALA A 95 -0.97 -13.23 8.73
N THR A 96 -1.87 -12.59 9.45
CA THR A 96 -2.31 -11.22 9.19
C THR A 96 -1.56 -10.29 10.13
N VAL A 97 -0.96 -9.25 9.58
CA VAL A 97 -0.20 -8.25 10.34
C VAL A 97 -0.80 -6.88 10.06
N ARG A 98 -1.11 -6.15 11.11
CA ARG A 98 -1.55 -4.76 11.00
C ARG A 98 -0.40 -3.83 11.32
N VAL A 99 -0.20 -2.82 10.48
CA VAL A 99 0.91 -1.88 10.57
C VAL A 99 0.37 -0.46 10.61
N ALA A 100 0.61 0.25 11.71
CA ALA A 100 0.29 1.67 11.83
C ALA A 100 1.36 2.49 11.12
N PHE A 101 0.96 3.44 10.27
CA PHE A 101 1.93 4.22 9.47
C PHE A 101 1.72 5.73 9.50
N GLY A 102 1.00 6.23 10.45
CA GLY A 102 0.81 7.67 10.63
C GLY A 102 -0.64 8.11 10.45
N GLY A 103 -1.01 9.23 11.08
CA GLY A 103 -2.35 9.78 11.01
C GLY A 103 -3.46 8.86 11.54
N GLY A 104 -3.11 7.88 12.37
CA GLY A 104 -4.06 6.90 12.89
C GLY A 104 -4.46 5.84 11.86
N ARG A 105 -3.76 5.75 10.75
CA ARG A 105 -4.05 4.78 9.68
C ARG A 105 -3.27 3.50 9.86
N GLU A 106 -3.84 2.41 9.36
CA GLU A 106 -3.21 1.10 9.38
C GLU A 106 -3.26 0.44 8.00
N LEU A 107 -2.23 -0.34 7.70
CA LEU A 107 -2.22 -1.27 6.58
C LEU A 107 -2.35 -2.69 7.13
N THR A 108 -3.12 -3.50 6.42
CA THR A 108 -3.22 -4.94 6.67
C THR A 108 -2.37 -5.67 5.66
N SER A 109 -1.48 -6.52 6.15
CA SER A 109 -0.60 -7.37 5.35
C SER A 109 -0.88 -8.84 5.66
N VAL A 110 -0.86 -9.69 4.65
CA VAL A 110 -0.91 -11.14 4.81
C VAL A 110 0.41 -11.70 4.30
N ILE A 111 1.15 -12.35 5.19
CA ILE A 111 2.43 -12.99 4.88
C ILE A 111 2.36 -14.46 5.30
N THR A 112 3.33 -15.25 4.88
CA THR A 112 3.40 -16.65 5.33
C THR A 112 3.79 -16.70 6.81
N ARG A 113 3.37 -17.75 7.50
CA ARG A 113 3.78 -18.00 8.88
C ARG A 113 5.29 -18.12 8.98
N GLU A 114 5.93 -18.75 8.00
CA GLU A 114 7.37 -18.87 7.93
C GLU A 114 8.05 -17.49 7.89
N ALA A 115 7.57 -16.58 7.04
CA ALA A 115 8.11 -15.24 6.96
C ALA A 115 7.92 -14.47 8.27
N LEU A 116 6.75 -14.62 8.90
CA LEU A 116 6.49 -14.02 10.20
C LEU A 116 7.55 -14.44 11.23
N ASP A 117 7.85 -15.72 11.28
CA ASP A 117 8.80 -16.28 12.24
C ASP A 117 10.25 -15.86 11.92
N GLU A 118 10.64 -15.91 10.63
CA GLU A 118 11.99 -15.51 10.21
C GLU A 118 12.27 -14.03 10.47
N LEU A 119 11.29 -13.17 10.21
CA LEU A 119 11.45 -11.74 10.40
C LEU A 119 11.30 -11.32 11.86
N GLY A 120 10.82 -12.21 12.71
CA GLY A 120 10.56 -11.90 14.11
C GLY A 120 9.52 -10.81 14.27
N VAL A 121 8.53 -10.78 13.39
CA VAL A 121 7.47 -9.77 13.43
C VAL A 121 6.57 -10.02 14.62
N ALA A 122 6.45 -9.02 15.48
CA ALA A 122 5.62 -9.07 16.67
C ALA A 122 5.04 -7.68 16.93
N GLU A 123 4.01 -7.63 17.74
CA GLU A 123 3.38 -6.37 18.16
C GLU A 123 4.44 -5.43 18.75
N GLY A 124 4.46 -4.18 18.30
CA GLY A 124 5.46 -3.18 18.68
C GLY A 124 6.70 -3.14 17.81
N ALA A 125 6.89 -4.09 16.90
CA ALA A 125 8.06 -4.11 16.02
C ALA A 125 7.97 -3.03 14.94
N ASP A 126 9.11 -2.44 14.60
CA ASP A 126 9.20 -1.53 13.47
C ASP A 126 9.37 -2.33 12.19
N VAL A 127 8.60 -2.00 11.19
CA VAL A 127 8.64 -2.65 9.88
C VAL A 127 8.53 -1.63 8.76
N VAL A 128 8.86 -2.04 7.55
CA VAL A 128 8.60 -1.27 6.35
C VAL A 128 7.64 -2.10 5.49
N ALA A 129 6.47 -1.54 5.21
CA ALA A 129 5.53 -2.17 4.29
C ALA A 129 5.95 -1.84 2.86
N LEU A 130 5.96 -2.85 2.00
CA LEU A 130 6.43 -2.75 0.62
C LEU A 130 5.28 -3.12 -0.31
N VAL A 131 4.95 -2.21 -1.23
CA VAL A 131 3.88 -2.44 -2.21
C VAL A 131 4.38 -1.97 -3.58
N LYS A 132 4.34 -2.85 -4.55
CA LYS A 132 4.68 -2.48 -5.92
C LYS A 132 3.66 -1.47 -6.45
N ALA A 133 4.14 -0.49 -7.21
CA ALA A 133 3.26 0.48 -7.85
C ALA A 133 2.21 -0.21 -8.75
N THR A 134 2.58 -1.33 -9.37
CA THR A 134 1.68 -2.13 -10.21
C THR A 134 0.63 -2.91 -9.43
N ASP A 135 0.77 -3.04 -8.12
CA ASP A 135 -0.20 -3.72 -7.25
C ASP A 135 -1.15 -2.75 -6.56
N VAL A 136 -1.03 -1.47 -6.83
CA VAL A 136 -1.92 -0.43 -6.31
C VAL A 136 -3.03 -0.17 -7.31
N SER A 137 -4.28 -0.33 -6.87
CA SER A 137 -5.45 0.04 -7.67
C SER A 137 -6.02 1.36 -7.16
N LEU A 138 -6.73 2.06 -8.04
CA LEU A 138 -7.37 3.33 -7.72
C LEU A 138 -8.86 3.25 -8.01
N ALA A 139 -9.65 3.90 -7.17
CA ALA A 139 -11.10 4.06 -7.37
C ALA A 139 -11.47 5.53 -7.24
N THR A 140 -12.53 5.92 -7.93
CA THR A 140 -13.07 7.29 -7.85
C THR A 140 -14.52 7.34 -7.38
#